data_6766b253a3285bcf063029505462e594
#
_entry.id   6766b253a3285bcf063029505462e594
#
_cell.length_a   1.000
_cell.length_b   1.000
_cell.length_c   1.000
_cell.angle_alpha   90.00
_cell.angle_beta   90.00
_cell.angle_gamma   90.00
#
_symmetry.space_group_name_H-M   'P 1'
#
loop_
_entity.id
_entity.type
_entity.pdbx_description
1 polymer ?
#
loop_
_entity_poly.entity_id
_entity_poly.type
_entity_poly.pdbx_seq_one_letter_code
_entity_poly.pdbx_strand_id
1 'polypeptide(L)'
;MRAEMSKRDASSEEAHNDCFYDDDFSMFHSLHTSTSWGTNSSSEEVWKYTFFADLADIGNSAEKSLLYSTEAHEMKGVGTPLSSAAMMPSPTFLWRFKVLLFFIWGFSCCKIGWHSVMRMSADLRDLFLYEAFLYYNPLILVTFMVWLWGVNLSVFSQANVNYAKIFDLDQSHLTQREIWKCATWMTIIVPTSMTSYLYLYSHGEVSLAASQPVLLYIAVAIVLIFPFDIFYLSSRYYLLRTLWRVILPLQAITFSDFFMADILTSMAKVFSDLERSVCRMVHRQVATVAWFEADSVCGSHSIAIPLVLVLPYLFRLFQCLRQHKDTGEKSSLLNALKYSTAVPVIFLSALKYHVFPDRWTNFYRPLWLLSSVLNSMYSFYWDVTRDWDLSCFTRIFKFGKPHICSYLLYGRGWVYFWVIGSNLILRCTWTYKLSAHLRHNYMTVFTITSLEIFRRFQWIFFRVENEWNKMNSKSNNVQLSRIDSLSEEDKLLHANNYPV
;
A
#
# COMPACT_ATOMS: atom_id res chain seq x y z
N MET A 1 53.50 -29.97 -1.90
CA MET A 1 52.81 -28.81 -1.36
C MET A 1 52.60 -27.65 -2.37
N ARG A 2 53.12 -27.76 -3.60
CA ARG A 2 52.93 -26.76 -4.68
C ARG A 2 52.07 -27.31 -5.84
N ALA A 3 51.66 -28.57 -5.81
CA ALA A 3 50.82 -29.21 -6.83
C ALA A 3 49.33 -29.33 -6.45
N GLU A 4 48.98 -29.08 -5.20
CA GLU A 4 47.59 -29.12 -4.73
C GLU A 4 46.88 -27.74 -4.71
N MET A 5 47.62 -26.63 -4.79
CA MET A 5 47.04 -25.28 -4.90
C MET A 5 46.60 -24.95 -6.35
N SER A 6 47.16 -25.61 -7.36
CA SER A 6 46.79 -25.37 -8.76
C SER A 6 45.50 -26.07 -9.20
N LYS A 7 44.99 -27.05 -8.42
CA LYS A 7 43.74 -27.75 -8.74
C LYS A 7 42.48 -27.13 -8.08
N ARG A 8 42.66 -26.20 -7.15
CA ARG A 8 41.49 -25.49 -6.54
C ARG A 8 41.09 -24.23 -7.32
N ASP A 9 42.04 -23.63 -8.03
CA ASP A 9 41.74 -22.43 -8.81
C ASP A 9 41.09 -22.74 -10.18
N ALA A 10 41.26 -23.96 -10.69
CA ALA A 10 40.63 -24.40 -11.94
C ALA A 10 39.17 -24.85 -11.81
N SER A 11 38.69 -25.16 -10.58
CA SER A 11 37.29 -25.56 -10.35
C SER A 11 36.35 -24.42 -9.98
N SER A 12 36.89 -23.23 -9.74
CA SER A 12 36.09 -22.03 -9.49
C SER A 12 35.82 -21.18 -10.73
N GLU A 13 36.61 -21.36 -11.78
CA GLU A 13 36.47 -20.66 -13.06
C GLU A 13 35.46 -21.32 -14.03
N GLU A 14 35.27 -22.64 -13.94
CA GLU A 14 34.26 -23.33 -14.76
C GLU A 14 32.82 -23.18 -14.31
N ALA A 15 32.55 -22.65 -13.11
CA ALA A 15 31.19 -22.43 -12.61
C ALA A 15 30.64 -21.04 -12.96
N HIS A 16 31.36 -20.19 -13.68
CA HIS A 16 30.96 -18.80 -13.95
C HIS A 16 30.63 -18.49 -15.41
N ASN A 17 30.82 -19.43 -16.36
CA ASN A 17 30.64 -19.15 -17.78
C ASN A 17 29.43 -19.79 -18.47
N ASP A 18 28.53 -20.49 -17.74
CA ASP A 18 27.35 -21.13 -18.36
C ASP A 18 26.02 -20.44 -18.10
N CYS A 19 25.96 -19.12 -17.93
CA CYS A 19 24.70 -18.39 -17.72
C CYS A 19 24.53 -17.14 -18.60
N PHE A 20 25.10 -17.11 -19.79
CA PHE A 20 24.77 -16.07 -20.77
C PHE A 20 24.67 -16.64 -22.18
N TYR A 21 23.57 -16.55 -22.77
CA TYR A 21 23.02 -16.85 -24.09
C TYR A 21 22.06 -18.04 -24.10
N ASP A 22 20.76 -17.71 -24.15
CA ASP A 22 19.90 -18.15 -25.23
C ASP A 22 18.61 -17.32 -25.27
N ASP A 23 18.26 -16.97 -26.48
CA ASP A 23 17.10 -16.26 -26.96
C ASP A 23 15.77 -16.84 -26.47
N ASP A 24 14.87 -15.97 -25.97
CA ASP A 24 13.43 -16.15 -26.13
C ASP A 24 12.70 -14.81 -26.05
N PHE A 25 12.84 -14.04 -27.12
CA PHE A 25 12.01 -12.87 -27.42
C PHE A 25 10.90 -13.25 -28.41
N SER A 26 10.15 -14.32 -28.13
CA SER A 26 9.05 -14.72 -29.00
C SER A 26 7.89 -15.38 -28.27
N MET A 27 7.34 -14.72 -27.20
CA MET A 27 6.11 -15.19 -26.57
C MET A 27 5.11 -14.07 -26.25
N PHE A 28 5.00 -13.08 -27.13
CA PHE A 28 3.97 -12.04 -27.05
C PHE A 28 3.14 -11.90 -28.35
N HIS A 29 3.15 -12.90 -29.20
CA HIS A 29 2.39 -12.82 -30.48
C HIS A 29 1.50 -14.02 -30.75
N SER A 30 0.82 -14.60 -29.77
CA SER A 30 -0.18 -15.64 -30.04
C SER A 30 -1.20 -15.77 -28.92
N LEU A 31 -2.05 -14.78 -28.75
CA LEU A 31 -3.36 -14.91 -28.07
C LEU A 31 -4.38 -13.93 -28.68
N HIS A 32 -4.53 -14.02 -30.00
CA HIS A 32 -5.67 -13.48 -30.73
C HIS A 32 -6.34 -14.62 -31.48
N THR A 33 -7.19 -15.37 -30.82
CA THR A 33 -8.31 -16.08 -31.47
C THR A 33 -9.43 -16.31 -30.46
N SER A 34 -10.49 -15.57 -30.66
CA SER A 34 -11.92 -15.91 -30.53
C SER A 34 -12.37 -16.78 -29.35
N THR A 35 -12.94 -16.14 -28.34
CA THR A 35 -14.18 -16.60 -27.73
C THR A 35 -15.12 -15.42 -27.54
N SER A 36 -16.16 -15.39 -28.35
CA SER A 36 -17.29 -14.49 -28.23
C SER A 36 -18.10 -14.86 -26.98
N TRP A 37 -17.99 -14.05 -25.93
CA TRP A 37 -18.96 -14.01 -24.84
C TRP A 37 -19.59 -12.63 -24.84
N GLY A 38 -20.92 -12.61 -24.97
CA GLY A 38 -21.72 -11.41 -25.02
C GLY A 38 -21.39 -10.48 -23.81
N THR A 39 -20.81 -9.35 -24.11
CA THR A 39 -20.51 -8.30 -23.16
C THR A 39 -21.76 -7.50 -22.87
N ASN A 40 -22.29 -7.64 -21.65
CA ASN A 40 -23.14 -6.59 -21.07
C ASN A 40 -22.28 -5.34 -20.86
N SER A 41 -22.33 -4.43 -21.81
CA SER A 41 -21.51 -3.22 -21.95
C SER A 41 -21.76 -2.13 -20.89
N SER A 42 -22.54 -2.40 -19.84
CA SER A 42 -22.90 -1.35 -18.86
C SER A 42 -21.96 -1.20 -17.66
N SER A 43 -21.08 -2.16 -17.38
CA SER A 43 -20.23 -2.09 -16.18
C SER A 43 -18.84 -1.52 -16.44
N GLU A 44 -18.27 -1.69 -17.62
CA GLU A 44 -16.98 -1.09 -17.98
C GLU A 44 -17.11 0.40 -18.29
N GLU A 45 -18.23 0.82 -18.87
CA GLU A 45 -18.51 2.24 -19.08
C GLU A 45 -18.77 2.97 -17.77
N VAL A 46 -19.43 2.36 -16.78
CA VAL A 46 -19.65 2.97 -15.45
C VAL A 46 -18.34 3.24 -14.72
N TRP A 47 -17.34 2.36 -14.81
CA TRP A 47 -16.02 2.60 -14.20
C TRP A 47 -15.23 3.72 -14.90
N LYS A 48 -15.31 3.80 -16.22
CA LYS A 48 -14.71 4.91 -16.99
C LYS A 48 -15.42 6.23 -16.71
N TYR A 49 -16.74 6.24 -16.67
CA TYR A 49 -17.51 7.45 -16.44
C TYR A 49 -17.44 7.95 -14.99
N THR A 50 -17.41 7.07 -13.97
CA THR A 50 -17.27 7.52 -12.56
C THR A 50 -15.87 8.04 -12.25
N PHE A 51 -14.82 7.40 -12.72
CA PHE A 51 -13.45 7.88 -12.52
C PHE A 51 -13.21 9.23 -13.20
N PHE A 52 -13.79 9.45 -14.38
CA PHE A 52 -13.69 10.73 -15.10
C PHE A 52 -14.75 11.76 -14.65
N ALA A 53 -15.91 11.36 -14.14
CA ALA A 53 -16.95 12.28 -13.67
C ALA A 53 -16.57 12.95 -12.35
N ASP A 54 -15.98 12.25 -11.38
CA ASP A 54 -15.48 12.87 -10.15
C ASP A 54 -14.33 13.86 -10.40
N LEU A 55 -13.54 13.64 -11.45
CA LEU A 55 -12.58 14.64 -11.92
C LEU A 55 -13.24 15.84 -12.63
N ALA A 56 -14.41 15.65 -13.24
CA ALA A 56 -15.19 16.71 -13.91
C ALA A 56 -16.03 17.53 -12.91
N ASP A 57 -16.50 16.93 -11.80
CA ASP A 57 -17.27 17.60 -10.75
C ASP A 57 -16.45 18.61 -9.92
N ILE A 58 -15.10 18.49 -9.97
CA ILE A 58 -14.20 19.54 -9.46
C ILE A 58 -14.35 20.85 -10.27
N GLY A 59 -14.75 20.77 -11.54
CA GLY A 59 -15.06 21.93 -12.38
C GLY A 59 -16.42 22.59 -12.06
N ASN A 60 -17.44 21.75 -11.83
CA ASN A 60 -18.84 22.21 -11.67
C ASN A 60 -19.14 22.87 -10.33
N SER A 61 -18.44 22.49 -9.24
CA SER A 61 -18.65 23.16 -7.94
C SER A 61 -18.03 24.56 -7.88
N ALA A 62 -16.98 24.83 -8.66
CA ALA A 62 -16.42 26.16 -8.82
C ALA A 62 -17.33 27.06 -9.68
N GLU A 63 -17.99 26.47 -10.68
CA GLU A 63 -18.93 27.20 -11.57
C GLU A 63 -20.23 27.60 -10.84
N LYS A 64 -20.77 26.75 -9.96
CA LYS A 64 -21.93 27.06 -9.13
C LYS A 64 -21.63 28.16 -8.10
N SER A 65 -20.43 28.22 -7.52
CA SER A 65 -20.08 29.30 -6.58
C SER A 65 -19.87 30.64 -7.28
N LEU A 66 -19.45 30.65 -8.55
CA LEU A 66 -19.32 31.84 -9.39
C LEU A 66 -20.67 32.32 -9.88
N LEU A 67 -21.60 31.46 -10.24
CA LEU A 67 -22.98 31.84 -10.62
C LEU A 67 -23.75 32.50 -9.46
N TYR A 68 -23.60 31.98 -8.23
CA TYR A 68 -24.23 32.58 -7.03
C TYR A 68 -23.64 33.95 -6.66
N SER A 69 -22.40 34.24 -6.98
CA SER A 69 -21.81 35.59 -6.75
C SER A 69 -22.14 36.59 -7.86
N THR A 70 -22.56 36.13 -9.04
CA THR A 70 -22.92 37.00 -10.16
C THR A 70 -24.38 37.47 -10.09
N GLU A 71 -25.32 36.67 -9.56
CA GLU A 71 -26.73 37.06 -9.40
C GLU A 71 -26.98 38.09 -8.26
N ALA A 72 -26.02 38.25 -7.35
CA ALA A 72 -26.16 39.21 -6.23
C ALA A 72 -25.72 40.65 -6.56
N HIS A 73 -25.24 40.95 -7.78
CA HIS A 73 -24.67 42.25 -8.14
C HIS A 73 -25.34 42.96 -9.31
N GLU A 74 -26.50 42.51 -9.77
CA GLU A 74 -27.22 43.17 -10.87
C GLU A 74 -28.32 44.07 -10.40
N MET A 75 -27.97 45.12 -9.63
CA MET A 75 -28.75 46.36 -9.51
C MET A 75 -27.82 47.51 -9.11
N LYS A 76 -27.34 48.24 -10.06
CA LYS A 76 -27.21 49.68 -10.20
C LYS A 76 -26.03 50.15 -11.05
N GLY A 77 -26.34 50.91 -12.09
CA GLY A 77 -25.56 52.11 -12.47
C GLY A 77 -24.61 51.99 -13.64
N VAL A 78 -25.08 52.25 -14.83
CA VAL A 78 -24.50 53.06 -15.93
C VAL A 78 -23.07 53.58 -15.70
N GLY A 79 -22.18 53.18 -16.58
CA GLY A 79 -20.86 53.79 -16.74
C GLY A 79 -19.81 52.83 -17.32
N THR A 80 -19.64 52.81 -18.62
CA THR A 80 -18.48 52.17 -19.32
C THR A 80 -17.18 52.79 -18.86
N PRO A 81 -16.11 51.97 -18.66
CA PRO A 81 -15.10 51.89 -19.67
C PRO A 81 -14.67 50.47 -20.02
N LEU A 82 -14.29 50.31 -21.26
CA LEU A 82 -13.66 49.13 -21.87
C LEU A 82 -12.43 48.71 -21.04
N SER A 83 -12.64 47.87 -20.05
CA SER A 83 -11.57 47.11 -19.40
C SER A 83 -11.46 45.78 -20.16
N SER A 84 -10.32 45.54 -20.80
CA SER A 84 -9.97 44.26 -21.40
C SER A 84 -10.06 43.20 -20.29
N ALA A 85 -11.21 42.55 -20.15
CA ALA A 85 -11.37 41.39 -19.34
C ALA A 85 -10.38 40.32 -19.86
N ALA A 86 -9.26 40.15 -19.19
CA ALA A 86 -8.38 39.02 -19.42
C ALA A 86 -9.26 37.78 -19.33
N MET A 87 -9.47 37.15 -20.48
CA MET A 87 -10.31 35.96 -20.63
C MET A 87 -9.72 34.88 -19.75
N MET A 88 -10.22 34.70 -18.52
CA MET A 88 -9.78 33.63 -17.65
C MET A 88 -10.12 32.30 -18.33
N PRO A 89 -9.12 31.43 -18.55
CA PRO A 89 -9.36 30.17 -19.22
C PRO A 89 -10.36 29.34 -18.41
N SER A 90 -11.29 28.69 -19.10
CA SER A 90 -12.34 27.87 -18.47
C SER A 90 -11.71 26.80 -17.56
N PRO A 91 -12.33 26.43 -16.41
CA PRO A 91 -11.81 25.42 -15.50
C PRO A 91 -11.48 24.09 -16.19
N THR A 92 -12.29 23.69 -17.18
CA THR A 92 -12.06 22.48 -18.00
C THR A 92 -10.80 22.58 -18.86
N PHE A 93 -10.49 23.75 -19.39
CA PHE A 93 -9.27 24.00 -20.16
C PHE A 93 -8.03 23.89 -19.25
N LEU A 94 -8.06 24.51 -18.08
CA LEU A 94 -6.97 24.45 -17.11
C LEU A 94 -6.71 23.01 -16.65
N TRP A 95 -7.77 22.21 -16.46
CA TRP A 95 -7.62 20.80 -16.11
C TRP A 95 -6.96 19.99 -17.24
N ARG A 96 -7.46 20.11 -18.48
CA ARG A 96 -6.87 19.45 -19.64
C ARG A 96 -5.41 19.83 -19.83
N PHE A 97 -5.07 21.10 -19.61
CA PHE A 97 -3.70 21.60 -19.68
C PHE A 97 -2.80 20.98 -18.61
N LYS A 98 -3.27 20.85 -17.36
CA LYS A 98 -2.53 20.17 -16.28
C LYS A 98 -2.27 18.70 -16.61
N VAL A 99 -3.28 18.00 -17.13
CA VAL A 99 -3.14 16.61 -17.57
C VAL A 99 -2.12 16.48 -18.70
N LEU A 100 -2.18 17.35 -19.69
CA LEU A 100 -1.20 17.38 -20.79
C LEU A 100 0.22 17.62 -20.27
N LEU A 101 0.41 18.57 -19.37
CA LEU A 101 1.72 18.84 -18.76
C LEU A 101 2.24 17.62 -17.98
N PHE A 102 1.37 16.92 -17.28
CA PHE A 102 1.74 15.69 -16.56
C PHE A 102 2.22 14.58 -17.51
N PHE A 103 1.54 14.39 -18.65
CA PHE A 103 1.98 13.44 -19.68
C PHE A 103 3.29 13.85 -20.34
N ILE A 104 3.48 15.13 -20.67
CA ILE A 104 4.74 15.66 -21.24
C ILE A 104 5.89 15.43 -20.24
N TRP A 105 5.67 15.73 -18.96
CA TRP A 105 6.64 15.49 -17.90
C TRP A 105 6.97 14.00 -17.80
N GLY A 106 5.98 13.12 -17.73
CA GLY A 106 6.16 11.67 -17.63
C GLY A 106 6.94 11.11 -18.82
N PHE A 107 6.56 11.52 -20.04
CA PHE A 107 7.28 11.13 -21.27
C PHE A 107 8.73 11.63 -21.26
N SER A 108 8.97 12.86 -20.81
CA SER A 108 10.32 13.44 -20.70
C SER A 108 11.18 12.67 -19.70
N CYS A 109 10.64 12.33 -18.51
CA CYS A 109 11.32 11.50 -17.52
C CYS A 109 11.67 10.11 -18.08
N CYS A 110 10.73 9.45 -18.74
CA CYS A 110 10.95 8.14 -19.36
C CYS A 110 12.03 8.23 -20.46
N LYS A 111 11.97 9.23 -21.33
CA LYS A 111 12.95 9.43 -22.41
C LYS A 111 14.35 9.70 -21.88
N ILE A 112 14.48 10.61 -20.90
CA ILE A 112 15.78 10.95 -20.29
C ILE A 112 16.33 9.73 -19.54
N GLY A 113 15.52 9.09 -18.74
CA GLY A 113 15.90 7.88 -17.99
C GLY A 113 16.38 6.75 -18.92
N TRP A 114 15.62 6.47 -19.99
CA TRP A 114 15.99 5.47 -21.00
C TRP A 114 17.32 5.80 -21.68
N HIS A 115 17.47 7.05 -22.13
CA HIS A 115 18.70 7.50 -22.79
C HIS A 115 19.92 7.39 -21.86
N SER A 116 19.75 7.77 -20.59
CA SER A 116 20.80 7.69 -19.57
C SER A 116 21.23 6.25 -19.30
N VAL A 117 20.27 5.33 -19.21
CA VAL A 117 20.54 3.89 -19.02
C VAL A 117 21.24 3.28 -20.23
N MET A 118 20.79 3.62 -21.45
CA MET A 118 21.41 3.11 -22.69
C MET A 118 22.81 3.64 -22.97
N ARG A 119 23.19 4.78 -22.35
CA ARG A 119 24.53 5.36 -22.44
C ARG A 119 25.57 4.59 -21.64
N MET A 120 25.15 3.80 -20.65
CA MET A 120 26.04 2.98 -19.81
C MET A 120 26.44 1.69 -20.51
N SER A 121 27.63 1.16 -20.18
CA SER A 121 28.06 -0.16 -20.63
C SER A 121 27.12 -1.26 -20.11
N ALA A 122 26.98 -2.36 -20.87
CA ALA A 122 26.03 -3.43 -20.54
C ALA A 122 26.29 -4.00 -19.15
N ASP A 123 27.54 -4.24 -18.78
CA ASP A 123 27.94 -4.86 -17.50
C ASP A 123 27.60 -3.98 -16.28
N LEU A 124 27.71 -2.65 -16.40
CA LEU A 124 27.38 -1.72 -15.32
C LEU A 124 25.90 -1.40 -15.26
N ARG A 125 25.17 -1.52 -16.35
CA ARG A 125 23.78 -1.11 -16.47
C ARG A 125 22.86 -1.84 -15.52
N ASP A 126 22.94 -3.16 -15.47
CA ASP A 126 22.03 -3.97 -14.63
C ASP A 126 22.34 -3.76 -13.14
N LEU A 127 23.63 -3.64 -12.81
CA LEU A 127 24.08 -3.37 -11.46
C LEU A 127 23.59 -1.99 -10.98
N PHE A 128 23.74 -0.99 -11.82
CA PHE A 128 23.32 0.39 -11.52
C PHE A 128 21.80 0.55 -11.44
N LEU A 129 21.06 -0.13 -12.32
CA LEU A 129 19.60 -0.17 -12.23
C LEU A 129 19.14 -0.81 -10.93
N TYR A 130 19.76 -1.91 -10.52
CA TYR A 130 19.45 -2.54 -9.23
C TYR A 130 19.69 -1.57 -8.07
N GLU A 131 20.78 -0.81 -8.07
CA GLU A 131 21.09 0.19 -7.05
C GLU A 131 20.08 1.34 -7.07
N ALA A 132 19.74 1.87 -8.24
CA ALA A 132 18.72 2.91 -8.39
C ALA A 132 17.36 2.44 -7.86
N PHE A 133 16.93 1.22 -8.21
CA PHE A 133 15.71 0.63 -7.68
C PHE A 133 15.77 0.47 -6.17
N LEU A 134 16.89 0.12 -5.58
CA LEU A 134 17.02 -0.03 -4.13
C LEU A 134 16.68 1.29 -3.40
N TYR A 135 17.17 2.43 -3.90
CA TYR A 135 16.93 3.73 -3.26
C TYR A 135 15.51 4.27 -3.50
N TYR A 136 14.96 4.08 -4.69
CA TYR A 136 13.68 4.71 -5.05
C TYR A 136 12.47 3.80 -4.83
N ASN A 137 12.66 2.48 -4.82
CA ASN A 137 11.60 1.49 -4.66
C ASN A 137 10.75 1.69 -3.40
N PRO A 138 11.31 1.96 -2.20
CA PRO A 138 10.51 2.20 -1.00
C PRO A 138 9.51 3.35 -1.20
N LEU A 139 9.95 4.47 -1.78
CA LEU A 139 9.11 5.64 -2.00
C LEU A 139 8.09 5.43 -3.12
N ILE A 140 8.44 4.69 -4.18
CA ILE A 140 7.50 4.31 -5.25
C ILE A 140 6.38 3.44 -4.68
N LEU A 141 6.70 2.45 -3.84
CA LEU A 141 5.71 1.58 -3.21
C LEU A 141 4.82 2.32 -2.19
N VAL A 142 5.39 3.26 -1.44
CA VAL A 142 4.60 4.15 -0.57
C VAL A 142 3.67 5.02 -1.41
N THR A 143 4.16 5.59 -2.51
CA THR A 143 3.34 6.38 -3.45
C THR A 143 2.18 5.54 -3.99
N PHE A 144 2.45 4.31 -4.40
CA PHE A 144 1.43 3.36 -4.85
C PHE A 144 0.39 3.08 -3.76
N MET A 145 0.81 2.88 -2.50
CA MET A 145 -0.11 2.71 -1.37
C MET A 145 -1.00 3.94 -1.15
N VAL A 146 -0.46 5.17 -1.29
CA VAL A 146 -1.25 6.41 -1.15
C VAL A 146 -2.29 6.53 -2.26
N TRP A 147 -1.96 6.16 -3.52
CA TRP A 147 -2.92 6.07 -4.62
C TRP A 147 -4.06 5.11 -4.31
N LEU A 148 -3.73 3.89 -3.88
CA LEU A 148 -4.72 2.87 -3.52
C LEU A 148 -5.59 3.31 -2.33
N TRP A 149 -5.01 4.02 -1.35
CA TRP A 149 -5.77 4.61 -0.25
C TRP A 149 -6.77 5.67 -0.73
N GLY A 150 -6.37 6.53 -1.68
CA GLY A 150 -7.28 7.48 -2.32
C GLY A 150 -8.48 6.79 -3.01
N VAL A 151 -8.24 5.65 -3.68
CA VAL A 151 -9.31 4.82 -4.27
C VAL A 151 -10.22 4.25 -3.18
N ASN A 152 -9.67 3.73 -2.07
CA ASN A 152 -10.49 3.24 -0.95
C ASN A 152 -11.43 4.34 -0.43
N LEU A 153 -10.91 5.55 -0.19
CA LEU A 153 -11.72 6.67 0.30
C LEU A 153 -12.80 7.11 -0.71
N SER A 154 -12.50 7.08 -2.02
CA SER A 154 -13.48 7.37 -3.07
C SER A 154 -14.63 6.38 -3.04
N VAL A 155 -14.33 5.08 -2.94
CA VAL A 155 -15.35 4.02 -2.87
C VAL A 155 -16.17 4.13 -1.58
N PHE A 156 -15.56 4.42 -0.43
CA PHE A 156 -16.29 4.62 0.83
C PHE A 156 -17.24 5.81 0.75
N SER A 157 -16.82 6.90 0.14
CA SER A 157 -17.66 8.08 -0.09
C SER A 157 -18.86 7.74 -0.98
N GLN A 158 -18.67 7.00 -2.08
CA GLN A 158 -19.75 6.57 -2.97
C GLN A 158 -20.72 5.56 -2.31
N ALA A 159 -20.21 4.71 -1.42
CA ALA A 159 -20.99 3.74 -0.66
C ALA A 159 -21.68 4.36 0.59
N ASN A 160 -21.59 5.68 0.80
CA ASN A 160 -22.11 6.39 1.98
C ASN A 160 -21.59 5.82 3.31
N VAL A 161 -20.37 5.31 3.33
CA VAL A 161 -19.68 4.86 4.55
C VAL A 161 -19.02 6.06 5.21
N ASN A 162 -19.42 6.38 6.42
CA ASN A 162 -18.79 7.44 7.20
C ASN A 162 -17.46 6.92 7.79
N TYR A 163 -16.41 6.94 6.96
CA TYR A 163 -15.06 6.50 7.36
C TYR A 163 -14.47 7.41 8.45
N ALA A 164 -14.81 8.71 8.49
CA ALA A 164 -14.34 9.62 9.53
C ALA A 164 -14.74 9.15 10.92
N LYS A 165 -15.98 8.65 11.08
CA LYS A 165 -16.48 8.07 12.33
C LYS A 165 -15.79 6.74 12.67
N ILE A 166 -15.47 5.90 11.67
CA ILE A 166 -14.80 4.61 11.89
C ILE A 166 -13.37 4.82 12.39
N PHE A 167 -12.66 5.77 11.80
CA PHE A 167 -11.27 6.07 12.13
C PHE A 167 -11.11 7.12 13.23
N ASP A 168 -12.21 7.63 13.78
CA ASP A 168 -12.20 8.68 14.80
C ASP A 168 -11.37 9.90 14.36
N LEU A 169 -11.65 10.36 13.13
CA LEU A 169 -10.97 11.49 12.53
C LEU A 169 -11.62 12.81 12.91
N ASP A 170 -10.80 13.82 13.19
CA ASP A 170 -11.26 15.19 13.40
C ASP A 170 -11.91 15.79 12.14
N GLN A 171 -12.66 16.87 12.28
CA GLN A 171 -13.30 17.57 11.16
C GLN A 171 -12.31 18.10 10.10
N SER A 172 -11.03 18.29 10.50
CA SER A 172 -9.94 18.74 9.64
C SER A 172 -9.20 17.59 8.92
N HIS A 173 -9.79 16.40 8.82
CA HIS A 173 -9.16 15.26 8.17
C HIS A 173 -9.00 15.45 6.65
N LEU A 174 -7.99 14.79 6.08
CA LEU A 174 -7.75 14.79 4.63
C LEU A 174 -8.94 14.16 3.89
N THR A 175 -9.50 14.94 2.98
CA THR A 175 -10.50 14.45 2.04
C THR A 175 -9.84 13.59 0.94
N GLN A 176 -10.64 12.78 0.23
CA GLN A 176 -10.15 12.01 -0.91
C GLN A 176 -9.39 12.88 -1.94
N ARG A 177 -9.86 14.11 -2.20
CA ARG A 177 -9.22 15.03 -3.17
C ARG A 177 -7.81 15.45 -2.74
N GLU A 178 -7.59 15.62 -1.47
CA GLU A 178 -6.31 16.00 -0.90
C GLU A 178 -5.32 14.84 -0.91
N ILE A 179 -5.79 13.62 -0.66
CA ILE A 179 -4.99 12.39 -0.83
C ILE A 179 -4.52 12.24 -2.29
N TRP A 180 -5.41 12.48 -3.27
CA TRP A 180 -5.04 12.47 -4.70
C TRP A 180 -3.97 13.52 -5.03
N LYS A 181 -4.06 14.73 -4.45
CA LYS A 181 -3.02 15.76 -4.60
C LYS A 181 -1.69 15.30 -4.02
N CYS A 182 -1.68 14.74 -2.80
CA CYS A 182 -0.47 14.18 -2.18
C CYS A 182 0.15 13.08 -3.05
N ALA A 183 -0.66 12.13 -3.52
CA ALA A 183 -0.21 11.05 -4.40
C ALA A 183 0.40 11.59 -5.70
N THR A 184 -0.23 12.60 -6.31
CA THR A 184 0.28 13.26 -7.53
C THR A 184 1.63 13.92 -7.28
N TRP A 185 1.79 14.68 -6.18
CA TRP A 185 3.07 15.29 -5.84
C TRP A 185 4.17 14.25 -5.62
N MET A 186 3.89 13.17 -4.90
CA MET A 186 4.85 12.08 -4.72
C MET A 186 5.22 11.43 -6.06
N THR A 187 4.22 11.23 -6.95
CA THR A 187 4.45 10.69 -8.30
C THR A 187 5.34 11.59 -9.16
N ILE A 188 5.29 12.91 -8.97
CA ILE A 188 6.16 13.84 -9.69
C ILE A 188 7.56 13.85 -9.09
N ILE A 189 7.68 13.98 -7.78
CA ILE A 189 8.96 14.20 -7.09
C ILE A 189 9.85 12.95 -7.16
N VAL A 190 9.31 11.76 -6.86
CA VAL A 190 10.11 10.53 -6.75
C VAL A 190 10.72 10.12 -8.10
N PRO A 191 9.96 9.99 -9.22
CA PRO A 191 10.55 9.67 -10.51
C PRO A 191 11.45 10.79 -11.07
N THR A 192 11.17 12.07 -10.76
CA THR A 192 12.06 13.18 -11.18
C THR A 192 13.41 13.04 -10.52
N SER A 193 13.46 12.80 -9.20
CA SER A 193 14.73 12.55 -8.47
C SER A 193 15.45 11.32 -9.01
N MET A 194 14.72 10.22 -9.29
CA MET A 194 15.30 9.01 -9.89
C MET A 194 15.89 9.30 -11.29
N THR A 195 15.18 10.03 -12.12
CA THR A 195 15.66 10.42 -13.45
C THR A 195 16.90 11.32 -13.36
N SER A 196 16.92 12.27 -12.41
CA SER A 196 18.09 13.12 -12.15
C SER A 196 19.29 12.29 -11.69
N TYR A 197 19.09 11.31 -10.82
CA TYR A 197 20.12 10.37 -10.39
C TYR A 197 20.72 9.61 -11.58
N LEU A 198 19.86 9.01 -12.43
CA LEU A 198 20.30 8.28 -13.63
C LEU A 198 21.05 9.19 -14.63
N TYR A 199 20.55 10.40 -14.83
CA TYR A 199 21.15 11.39 -15.74
C TYR A 199 22.54 11.83 -15.27
N LEU A 200 22.68 12.26 -14.03
CA LEU A 200 23.95 12.74 -13.46
C LEU A 200 25.01 11.64 -13.47
N TYR A 201 24.63 10.43 -13.06
CA TYR A 201 25.55 9.29 -13.08
C TYR A 201 26.02 8.95 -14.48
N SER A 202 25.13 8.93 -15.48
CA SER A 202 25.48 8.64 -16.88
C SER A 202 26.42 9.69 -17.51
N HIS A 203 26.50 10.89 -16.91
CA HIS A 203 27.42 11.97 -17.34
C HIS A 203 28.72 12.01 -16.52
N GLY A 204 28.90 11.09 -15.57
CA GLY A 204 30.12 11.01 -14.76
C GLY A 204 30.13 11.88 -13.50
N GLU A 205 29.04 12.62 -13.23
CA GLU A 205 28.85 13.44 -12.04
C GLU A 205 28.42 12.59 -10.84
N VAL A 206 29.26 11.64 -10.41
CA VAL A 206 28.94 10.61 -9.40
C VAL A 206 28.60 11.23 -8.06
N SER A 207 29.30 12.29 -7.64
CA SER A 207 29.08 12.96 -6.35
C SER A 207 27.70 13.63 -6.29
N LEU A 208 27.29 14.30 -7.36
CA LEU A 208 25.96 14.92 -7.48
C LEU A 208 24.87 13.85 -7.60
N ALA A 209 25.12 12.77 -8.33
CA ALA A 209 24.21 11.64 -8.41
C ALA A 209 23.96 11.04 -7.01
N ALA A 210 25.00 10.75 -6.26
CA ALA A 210 24.91 10.19 -4.90
C ALA A 210 24.10 11.07 -3.94
N SER A 211 24.10 12.38 -4.13
CA SER A 211 23.33 13.31 -3.29
C SER A 211 21.80 13.24 -3.55
N GLN A 212 21.35 12.84 -4.75
CA GLN A 212 19.93 12.89 -5.11
C GLN A 212 19.02 12.05 -4.21
N PRO A 213 19.26 10.75 -3.96
CA PRO A 213 18.45 9.99 -3.04
C PRO A 213 18.55 10.51 -1.59
N VAL A 214 19.74 10.96 -1.15
CA VAL A 214 19.93 11.51 0.19
C VAL A 214 19.07 12.75 0.41
N LEU A 215 19.13 13.71 -0.53
CA LEU A 215 18.31 14.93 -0.47
C LEU A 215 16.81 14.61 -0.49
N LEU A 216 16.38 13.65 -1.31
CA LEU A 216 14.98 13.22 -1.35
C LEU A 216 14.52 12.67 -0.01
N TYR A 217 15.30 11.78 0.62
CA TYR A 217 14.95 11.18 1.92
C TYR A 217 14.93 12.24 3.03
N ILE A 218 15.89 13.16 3.04
CA ILE A 218 15.92 14.28 3.98
C ILE A 218 14.70 15.18 3.77
N ALA A 219 14.35 15.51 2.53
CA ALA A 219 13.17 16.34 2.21
C ALA A 219 11.87 15.67 2.69
N VAL A 220 11.71 14.36 2.43
CA VAL A 220 10.54 13.60 2.91
C VAL A 220 10.50 13.59 4.45
N ALA A 221 11.61 13.37 5.13
CA ALA A 221 11.68 13.39 6.59
C ALA A 221 11.32 14.78 7.16
N ILE A 222 11.83 15.86 6.55
CA ILE A 222 11.53 17.24 6.95
C ILE A 222 10.03 17.50 6.77
N VAL A 223 9.44 17.19 5.59
CA VAL A 223 8.02 17.39 5.33
C VAL A 223 7.16 16.61 6.31
N LEU A 224 7.58 15.41 6.72
CA LEU A 224 6.81 14.57 7.62
C LEU A 224 6.85 15.07 9.07
N ILE A 225 8.03 15.48 9.56
CA ILE A 225 8.30 15.75 10.98
C ILE A 225 8.09 17.23 11.33
N PHE A 226 8.45 18.15 10.43
CA PHE A 226 8.48 19.58 10.76
C PHE A 226 7.08 20.17 10.91
N PRO A 227 6.84 21.00 11.95
CA PRO A 227 5.53 21.56 12.26
C PRO A 227 5.10 22.76 11.39
N PHE A 228 5.52 22.79 10.11
CA PHE A 228 5.03 23.80 9.18
C PHE A 228 3.59 23.57 8.81
N ASP A 229 2.78 24.61 8.76
CA ASP A 229 1.38 24.55 8.26
C ASP A 229 1.30 24.48 6.72
N ILE A 230 2.29 23.84 6.13
CA ILE A 230 2.39 23.49 4.72
C ILE A 230 2.14 21.97 4.65
N PHE A 231 1.38 21.48 3.68
CA PHE A 231 1.09 20.06 3.51
C PHE A 231 0.30 19.40 4.66
N TYR A 232 -0.86 19.95 5.00
CA TYR A 232 -1.86 19.28 5.87
C TYR A 232 -1.33 18.86 7.25
N LEU A 233 -0.87 19.81 8.03
CA LEU A 233 -0.25 19.61 9.35
C LEU A 233 -1.08 18.70 10.27
N SER A 234 -2.40 18.90 10.35
CA SER A 234 -3.30 18.10 11.20
C SER A 234 -3.24 16.61 10.86
N SER A 235 -3.26 16.26 9.57
CA SER A 235 -3.22 14.85 9.12
C SER A 235 -1.84 14.22 9.30
N ARG A 236 -0.75 14.99 9.16
CA ARG A 236 0.61 14.51 9.46
C ARG A 236 0.78 14.25 10.96
N TYR A 237 0.28 15.15 11.78
CA TYR A 237 0.28 14.97 13.23
C TYR A 237 -0.51 13.73 13.65
N TYR A 238 -1.71 13.55 13.07
CA TYR A 238 -2.52 12.34 13.29
C TYR A 238 -1.75 11.07 12.89
N LEU A 239 -1.11 11.05 11.72
CA LEU A 239 -0.30 9.93 11.25
C LEU A 239 0.86 9.62 12.22
N LEU A 240 1.64 10.64 12.61
CA LEU A 240 2.78 10.47 13.54
C LEU A 240 2.31 10.01 14.92
N ARG A 241 1.20 10.55 15.42
CA ARG A 241 0.59 10.14 16.69
C ARG A 241 0.14 8.68 16.63
N THR A 242 -0.52 8.27 15.54
CA THR A 242 -0.95 6.89 15.34
C THR A 242 0.24 5.95 15.24
N LEU A 243 1.29 6.30 14.49
CA LEU A 243 2.52 5.52 14.41
C LEU A 243 3.19 5.37 15.79
N TRP A 244 3.24 6.44 16.59
CA TRP A 244 3.76 6.40 17.95
C TRP A 244 2.97 5.42 18.84
N ARG A 245 1.64 5.45 18.76
CA ARG A 245 0.76 4.51 19.48
C ARG A 245 0.91 3.06 19.00
N VAL A 246 1.21 2.87 17.72
CA VAL A 246 1.51 1.54 17.16
C VAL A 246 2.80 0.97 17.75
N ILE A 247 3.85 1.80 17.84
CA ILE A 247 5.16 1.40 18.39
C ILE A 247 5.06 1.12 19.89
N LEU A 248 4.36 1.99 20.63
CA LEU A 248 4.19 1.92 22.08
C LEU A 248 2.70 1.78 22.45
N PRO A 249 2.15 0.57 22.50
CA PRO A 249 0.73 0.33 22.80
C PRO A 249 0.42 0.48 24.30
N LEU A 250 0.67 1.69 24.86
CA LEU A 250 0.46 2.00 26.27
C LEU A 250 -1.00 2.33 26.59
N GLN A 251 -1.77 2.76 25.61
CA GLN A 251 -3.19 3.14 25.73
C GLN A 251 -4.11 2.04 25.18
N ALA A 252 -5.40 2.18 25.40
CA ALA A 252 -6.40 1.31 24.77
C ALA A 252 -6.28 1.39 23.24
N ILE A 253 -6.33 0.23 22.60
CA ILE A 253 -6.13 0.10 21.15
C ILE A 253 -7.39 0.55 20.41
N THR A 254 -7.27 1.59 19.58
CA THR A 254 -8.34 2.05 18.70
C THR A 254 -8.35 1.30 17.38
N PHE A 255 -9.45 1.45 16.60
CA PHE A 255 -9.53 0.88 15.26
C PHE A 255 -8.39 1.37 14.36
N SER A 256 -8.08 2.67 14.41
CA SER A 256 -6.99 3.29 13.64
C SER A 256 -5.60 2.71 13.95
N ASP A 257 -5.32 2.41 15.23
CA ASP A 257 -4.03 1.89 15.66
C ASP A 257 -3.76 0.50 15.09
N PHE A 258 -4.75 -0.41 15.21
CA PHE A 258 -4.54 -1.75 14.68
C PHE A 258 -4.60 -1.78 13.15
N PHE A 259 -5.45 -0.95 12.53
CA PHE A 259 -5.55 -0.84 11.08
C PHE A 259 -4.23 -0.37 10.46
N MET A 260 -3.63 0.69 11.02
CA MET A 260 -2.32 1.18 10.59
C MET A 260 -1.24 0.11 10.76
N ALA A 261 -1.20 -0.57 11.90
CA ALA A 261 -0.23 -1.63 12.14
C ALA A 261 -0.39 -2.82 11.17
N ASP A 262 -1.62 -3.13 10.76
CA ASP A 262 -1.89 -4.15 9.74
C ASP A 262 -1.42 -3.73 8.34
N ILE A 263 -1.51 -2.44 7.99
CA ILE A 263 -0.93 -1.90 6.76
C ILE A 263 0.60 -2.04 6.81
N LEU A 264 1.24 -1.69 7.93
CA LEU A 264 2.69 -1.80 8.09
C LEU A 264 3.20 -3.25 7.91
N THR A 265 2.43 -4.28 8.29
CA THR A 265 2.83 -5.68 8.03
C THR A 265 2.98 -5.99 6.54
N SER A 266 2.17 -5.40 5.68
CA SER A 266 2.27 -5.55 4.21
C SER A 266 3.38 -4.68 3.59
N MET A 267 3.88 -3.70 4.34
CA MET A 267 4.99 -2.82 3.96
C MET A 267 6.36 -3.33 4.46
N ALA A 268 6.44 -4.54 5.02
CA ALA A 268 7.66 -5.07 5.62
C ALA A 268 8.87 -5.06 4.64
N LYS A 269 8.65 -5.37 3.35
CA LYS A 269 9.70 -5.30 2.32
C LYS A 269 10.16 -3.86 2.06
N VAL A 270 9.24 -2.89 2.11
CA VAL A 270 9.57 -1.45 1.99
C VAL A 270 10.51 -1.03 3.12
N PHE A 271 10.24 -1.48 4.36
CA PHE A 271 11.13 -1.21 5.50
C PHE A 271 12.51 -1.84 5.34
N SER A 272 12.59 -3.06 4.79
CA SER A 272 13.86 -3.71 4.50
C SER A 272 14.70 -2.95 3.46
N ASP A 273 14.06 -2.46 2.40
CA ASP A 273 14.75 -1.67 1.37
C ASP A 273 15.11 -0.28 1.89
N LEU A 274 14.27 0.31 2.75
CA LEU A 274 14.55 1.56 3.45
C LEU A 274 15.77 1.43 4.37
N GLU A 275 15.85 0.37 5.16
CA GLU A 275 17.02 0.08 6.03
C GLU A 275 18.29 0.00 5.21
N ARG A 276 18.31 -0.80 4.13
CA ARG A 276 19.46 -0.91 3.24
C ARG A 276 19.86 0.41 2.61
N SER A 277 18.87 1.20 2.16
CA SER A 277 19.11 2.51 1.56
C SER A 277 19.74 3.48 2.57
N VAL A 278 19.17 3.55 3.77
CA VAL A 278 19.69 4.41 4.84
C VAL A 278 21.09 3.95 5.29
N CYS A 279 21.30 2.65 5.47
CA CYS A 279 22.61 2.08 5.80
C CYS A 279 23.68 2.53 4.77
N ARG A 280 23.42 2.39 3.46
CA ARG A 280 24.35 2.83 2.40
C ARG A 280 24.56 4.33 2.37
N MET A 281 23.53 5.12 2.62
CA MET A 281 23.64 6.58 2.71
C MET A 281 24.54 7.01 3.88
N VAL A 282 24.37 6.41 5.06
CA VAL A 282 25.18 6.68 6.26
C VAL A 282 26.64 6.30 6.03
N HIS A 283 26.90 5.16 5.41
CA HIS A 283 28.26 4.68 5.09
C HIS A 283 28.86 5.34 3.84
N ARG A 284 28.20 6.31 3.22
CA ARG A 284 28.63 7.01 1.98
C ARG A 284 28.93 6.05 0.81
N GLN A 285 28.18 4.97 0.71
CA GLN A 285 28.34 3.92 -0.31
C GLN A 285 27.31 4.07 -1.46
N VAL A 286 26.75 5.27 -1.62
CA VAL A 286 25.81 5.58 -2.70
C VAL A 286 26.58 5.86 -3.98
N ALA A 287 26.14 5.28 -5.10
CA ALA A 287 26.72 5.45 -6.42
C ALA A 287 28.23 5.06 -6.48
N THR A 288 28.68 4.15 -5.62
CA THR A 288 30.07 3.66 -5.62
C THR A 288 30.17 2.28 -6.28
N VAL A 289 31.26 2.05 -7.01
CA VAL A 289 31.53 0.76 -7.67
C VAL A 289 31.92 -0.34 -6.65
N ALA A 290 32.14 0.02 -5.40
CA ALA A 290 32.53 -0.88 -4.30
C ALA A 290 31.36 -1.76 -3.80
N TRP A 291 30.69 -2.45 -4.69
CA TRP A 291 29.53 -3.28 -4.41
C TRP A 291 29.80 -4.43 -3.47
N PHE A 292 30.96 -5.05 -3.59
CA PHE A 292 31.35 -6.20 -2.76
C PHE A 292 31.59 -5.81 -1.29
N GLU A 293 32.15 -4.62 -1.03
CA GLU A 293 32.32 -4.13 0.33
C GLU A 293 31.01 -3.62 0.93
N ALA A 294 30.17 -2.94 0.14
CA ALA A 294 28.86 -2.46 0.57
C ALA A 294 27.91 -3.61 0.94
N ASP A 295 28.01 -4.77 0.29
CA ASP A 295 27.16 -5.92 0.56
C ASP A 295 27.56 -6.66 1.86
N SER A 296 28.78 -6.47 2.37
CA SER A 296 29.21 -7.06 3.63
C SER A 296 28.54 -6.42 4.86
N VAL A 297 28.34 -5.11 4.86
CA VAL A 297 27.77 -4.36 6.01
C VAL A 297 26.28 -4.12 5.86
N CYS A 298 25.86 -3.61 4.71
CA CYS A 298 24.45 -3.21 4.46
C CYS A 298 23.69 -4.22 3.59
N GLY A 299 24.25 -5.41 3.35
CA GLY A 299 23.71 -6.44 2.46
C GLY A 299 22.90 -7.51 3.17
N SER A 300 22.81 -8.67 2.50
CA SER A 300 22.01 -9.82 2.92
C SER A 300 22.49 -10.49 4.22
N HIS A 301 23.71 -10.23 4.65
CA HIS A 301 24.30 -10.70 5.92
C HIS A 301 24.00 -9.79 7.11
N SER A 302 23.37 -8.60 6.90
CA SER A 302 23.00 -7.70 7.99
C SER A 302 21.91 -8.32 8.86
N ILE A 303 22.14 -8.36 10.18
CA ILE A 303 21.15 -8.79 11.18
C ILE A 303 20.03 -7.75 11.32
N ALA A 304 20.28 -6.50 10.97
CA ALA A 304 19.28 -5.43 11.03
C ALA A 304 18.07 -5.71 10.12
N ILE A 305 18.30 -6.32 8.95
CA ILE A 305 17.24 -6.63 7.99
C ILE A 305 16.14 -7.54 8.58
N PRO A 306 16.43 -8.74 9.12
CA PRO A 306 15.40 -9.57 9.73
C PRO A 306 14.76 -8.92 10.96
N LEU A 307 15.49 -8.11 11.73
CA LEU A 307 14.92 -7.36 12.84
C LEU A 307 13.89 -6.33 12.35
N VAL A 308 14.24 -5.54 11.34
CA VAL A 308 13.33 -4.54 10.74
C VAL A 308 12.10 -5.21 10.11
N LEU A 309 12.28 -6.37 9.46
CA LEU A 309 11.18 -7.13 8.87
C LEU A 309 10.20 -7.68 9.92
N VAL A 310 10.67 -8.01 11.11
CA VAL A 310 9.82 -8.57 12.17
C VAL A 310 9.09 -7.48 12.97
N LEU A 311 9.58 -6.25 12.99
CA LEU A 311 9.01 -5.16 13.79
C LEU A 311 7.49 -4.96 13.59
N PRO A 312 6.94 -4.86 12.38
CA PRO A 312 5.49 -4.67 12.20
C PRO A 312 4.66 -5.82 12.81
N TYR A 313 5.17 -7.05 12.75
CA TYR A 313 4.51 -8.22 13.34
C TYR A 313 4.58 -8.20 14.87
N LEU A 314 5.71 -7.73 15.45
CA LEU A 314 5.83 -7.54 16.89
C LEU A 314 4.89 -6.44 17.38
N PHE A 315 4.77 -5.32 16.67
CA PHE A 315 3.81 -4.27 17.03
C PHE A 315 2.39 -4.82 17.08
N ARG A 316 2.00 -5.62 16.07
CA ARG A 316 0.68 -6.27 16.08
C ARG A 316 0.53 -7.29 17.21
N LEU A 317 1.54 -8.08 17.47
CA LEU A 317 1.56 -9.03 18.56
C LEU A 317 1.30 -8.31 19.91
N PHE A 318 2.06 -7.25 20.20
CA PHE A 318 1.91 -6.48 21.43
C PHE A 318 0.55 -5.78 21.54
N GLN A 319 0.02 -5.24 20.44
CA GLN A 319 -1.35 -4.69 20.41
C GLN A 319 -2.40 -5.75 20.73
N CYS A 320 -2.30 -6.95 20.17
CA CYS A 320 -3.24 -8.04 20.44
C CYS A 320 -3.16 -8.52 21.90
N LEU A 321 -1.96 -8.62 22.47
CA LEU A 321 -1.75 -8.96 23.87
C LEU A 321 -2.31 -7.87 24.80
N ARG A 322 -2.10 -6.60 24.46
CA ARG A 322 -2.69 -5.46 25.19
C ARG A 322 -4.21 -5.51 25.13
N GLN A 323 -4.79 -5.70 23.96
CA GLN A 323 -6.24 -5.82 23.80
C GLN A 323 -6.82 -6.99 24.61
N HIS A 324 -6.12 -8.15 24.61
CA HIS A 324 -6.52 -9.28 25.45
C HIS A 324 -6.51 -8.93 26.93
N LYS A 325 -5.48 -8.20 27.39
CA LYS A 325 -5.39 -7.75 28.80
C LYS A 325 -6.56 -6.83 29.17
N ASP A 326 -6.96 -5.92 28.24
CA ASP A 326 -7.98 -4.93 28.50
C ASP A 326 -9.42 -5.49 28.41
N THR A 327 -9.67 -6.45 27.50
CA THR A 327 -11.02 -6.99 27.19
C THR A 327 -11.27 -8.41 27.72
N GLY A 328 -10.22 -9.17 28.03
CA GLY A 328 -10.34 -10.60 28.38
C GLY A 328 -10.72 -11.52 27.20
N GLU A 329 -10.89 -11.00 25.98
CA GLU A 329 -11.34 -11.78 24.82
C GLU A 329 -10.28 -12.75 24.32
N LYS A 330 -10.65 -14.04 24.22
CA LYS A 330 -9.80 -15.10 23.66
C LYS A 330 -9.50 -14.88 22.16
N SER A 331 -10.36 -14.15 21.45
CA SER A 331 -10.15 -13.85 20.03
C SER A 331 -8.91 -13.00 19.80
N SER A 332 -8.61 -12.07 20.70
CA SER A 332 -7.40 -11.23 20.65
C SER A 332 -6.12 -12.08 20.82
N LEU A 333 -6.16 -13.12 21.66
CA LEU A 333 -5.04 -14.05 21.84
C LEU A 333 -4.80 -14.90 20.57
N LEU A 334 -5.87 -15.39 19.93
CA LEU A 334 -5.76 -16.11 18.66
C LEU A 334 -5.20 -15.20 17.54
N ASN A 335 -5.55 -13.91 17.55
CA ASN A 335 -4.97 -12.94 16.64
C ASN A 335 -3.47 -12.69 16.93
N ALA A 336 -3.08 -12.67 18.20
CA ALA A 336 -1.67 -12.62 18.59
C ALA A 336 -0.90 -13.84 18.04
N LEU A 337 -1.49 -15.05 18.13
CA LEU A 337 -0.91 -16.26 17.56
C LEU A 337 -0.70 -16.14 16.04
N LYS A 338 -1.64 -15.52 15.29
CA LYS A 338 -1.49 -15.25 13.85
C LYS A 338 -0.20 -14.48 13.54
N TYR A 339 0.09 -13.41 14.30
CA TYR A 339 1.30 -12.62 14.07
C TYR A 339 2.57 -13.32 14.56
N SER A 340 2.48 -14.13 15.60
CA SER A 340 3.63 -14.93 16.07
C SER A 340 4.08 -15.98 15.05
N THR A 341 3.17 -16.53 14.23
CA THR A 341 3.53 -17.51 13.17
C THR A 341 4.39 -16.90 12.05
N ALA A 342 4.39 -15.58 11.86
CA ALA A 342 5.24 -14.90 10.87
C ALA A 342 6.71 -14.83 11.33
N VAL A 343 6.98 -14.79 12.63
CA VAL A 343 8.31 -14.65 13.21
C VAL A 343 9.26 -15.78 12.78
N PRO A 344 8.91 -17.07 12.91
CA PRO A 344 9.75 -18.17 12.44
C PRO A 344 10.05 -18.09 10.93
N VAL A 345 9.08 -17.67 10.12
CA VAL A 345 9.27 -17.54 8.66
C VAL A 345 10.38 -16.55 8.33
N ILE A 346 10.40 -15.39 9.03
CA ILE A 346 11.38 -14.33 8.82
C ILE A 346 12.76 -14.78 9.27
N PHE A 347 12.89 -15.30 10.50
CA PHE A 347 14.19 -15.73 11.04
C PHE A 347 14.75 -16.93 10.30
N LEU A 348 13.95 -17.93 9.98
CA LEU A 348 14.41 -19.06 9.16
C LEU A 348 14.83 -18.61 7.76
N SER A 349 14.15 -17.63 7.17
CA SER A 349 14.58 -17.05 5.88
C SER A 349 15.96 -16.35 5.98
N ALA A 350 16.24 -15.69 7.09
CA ALA A 350 17.52 -15.02 7.34
C ALA A 350 18.67 -16.01 7.58
N LEU A 351 18.41 -17.14 8.24
CA LEU A 351 19.41 -18.19 8.49
C LEU A 351 20.05 -18.72 7.21
N LYS A 352 19.40 -18.59 6.06
CA LYS A 352 19.98 -18.97 4.76
C LYS A 352 21.34 -18.32 4.50
N TYR A 353 21.57 -17.11 4.99
CA TYR A 353 22.79 -16.32 4.78
C TYR A 353 23.85 -16.55 5.87
N HIS A 354 23.49 -17.21 6.99
CA HIS A 354 24.34 -17.37 8.16
C HIS A 354 24.74 -18.84 8.44
N VAL A 355 24.13 -19.80 7.75
CA VAL A 355 24.33 -21.23 7.98
C VAL A 355 24.91 -21.89 6.73
N PHE A 356 25.68 -22.96 6.91
CA PHE A 356 26.23 -23.75 5.80
C PHE A 356 25.12 -24.23 4.84
N PRO A 357 25.34 -24.19 3.51
CA PRO A 357 24.36 -24.55 2.48
C PRO A 357 23.71 -25.91 2.68
N ASP A 358 24.48 -26.92 3.09
CA ASP A 358 24.00 -28.29 3.28
C ASP A 358 23.03 -28.39 4.45
N ARG A 359 23.33 -27.72 5.57
CA ARG A 359 22.40 -27.64 6.74
C ARG A 359 21.16 -26.85 6.40
N TRP A 360 21.32 -25.76 5.62
CA TRP A 360 20.18 -25.01 5.14
C TRP A 360 19.24 -25.89 4.31
N THR A 361 19.74 -26.57 3.30
CA THR A 361 18.95 -27.35 2.35
C THR A 361 18.26 -28.53 3.00
N ASN A 362 18.95 -29.27 3.89
CA ASN A 362 18.44 -30.51 4.45
C ASN A 362 17.54 -30.32 5.68
N PHE A 363 17.76 -29.26 6.48
CA PHE A 363 17.04 -29.07 7.75
C PHE A 363 16.19 -27.80 7.78
N TYR A 364 16.79 -26.62 7.55
CA TYR A 364 16.09 -25.35 7.75
C TYR A 364 15.11 -25.00 6.61
N ARG A 365 15.40 -25.40 5.38
CA ARG A 365 14.50 -25.14 4.24
C ARG A 365 13.15 -25.87 4.36
N PRO A 366 13.05 -27.17 4.71
CA PRO A 366 11.76 -27.80 4.99
C PRO A 366 10.99 -27.14 6.13
N LEU A 367 11.69 -26.77 7.21
CA LEU A 367 11.08 -26.08 8.35
C LEU A 367 10.55 -24.68 7.97
N TRP A 368 11.32 -23.93 7.17
CA TRP A 368 10.88 -22.66 6.62
C TRP A 368 9.64 -22.82 5.73
N LEU A 369 9.63 -23.85 4.88
CA LEU A 369 8.48 -24.13 4.01
C LEU A 369 7.22 -24.45 4.83
N LEU A 370 7.33 -25.33 5.82
CA LEU A 370 6.23 -25.66 6.72
C LEU A 370 5.70 -24.42 7.44
N SER A 371 6.60 -23.61 8.03
CA SER A 371 6.23 -22.38 8.72
C SER A 371 5.55 -21.38 7.78
N SER A 372 6.00 -21.28 6.52
CA SER A 372 5.41 -20.38 5.52
C SER A 372 4.01 -20.82 5.11
N VAL A 373 3.79 -22.12 4.95
CA VAL A 373 2.46 -22.68 4.64
C VAL A 373 1.52 -22.44 5.81
N LEU A 374 1.93 -22.78 7.04
CA LEU A 374 1.13 -22.58 8.24
C LEU A 374 0.74 -21.13 8.44
N ASN A 375 1.70 -20.20 8.33
CA ASN A 375 1.44 -18.76 8.42
C ASN A 375 0.45 -18.29 7.33
N SER A 376 0.61 -18.74 6.09
CA SER A 376 -0.27 -18.35 4.98
C SER A 376 -1.70 -18.86 5.17
N MET A 377 -1.87 -20.13 5.56
CA MET A 377 -3.18 -20.74 5.78
C MET A 377 -3.90 -20.12 6.98
N TYR A 378 -3.17 -19.95 8.10
CA TYR A 378 -3.77 -19.35 9.30
C TYR A 378 -4.18 -17.89 9.05
N SER A 379 -3.34 -17.12 8.37
CA SER A 379 -3.65 -15.75 8.02
C SER A 379 -4.80 -15.64 7.02
N PHE A 380 -4.90 -16.54 6.04
CA PHE A 380 -6.03 -16.61 5.11
C PHE A 380 -7.34 -16.92 5.84
N TYR A 381 -7.33 -17.94 6.70
CA TYR A 381 -8.48 -18.28 7.54
C TYR A 381 -8.94 -17.07 8.36
N TRP A 382 -7.99 -16.35 8.97
CA TRP A 382 -8.29 -15.19 9.80
C TRP A 382 -8.93 -14.05 9.02
N ASP A 383 -8.37 -13.72 7.84
CA ASP A 383 -8.90 -12.65 6.99
C ASP A 383 -10.37 -12.92 6.62
N VAL A 384 -10.67 -14.14 6.17
CA VAL A 384 -12.02 -14.50 5.71
C VAL A 384 -13.03 -14.60 6.85
N THR A 385 -12.65 -15.23 7.97
CA THR A 385 -13.59 -15.58 9.05
C THR A 385 -13.73 -14.49 10.11
N ARG A 386 -12.66 -13.72 10.39
CA ARG A 386 -12.62 -12.75 11.47
C ARG A 386 -12.59 -11.31 11.00
N ASP A 387 -11.72 -11.02 10.02
CA ASP A 387 -11.58 -9.64 9.54
C ASP A 387 -12.75 -9.24 8.64
N TRP A 388 -13.23 -10.13 7.79
CA TRP A 388 -14.35 -9.87 6.88
C TRP A 388 -15.70 -10.40 7.38
N ASP A 389 -15.70 -11.23 8.41
CA ASP A 389 -16.89 -11.92 8.94
C ASP A 389 -17.69 -12.70 7.85
N LEU A 390 -16.99 -13.10 6.82
CA LEU A 390 -17.51 -13.95 5.77
C LEU A 390 -17.33 -15.41 6.20
N SER A 391 -18.17 -15.94 7.08
CA SER A 391 -18.09 -17.34 7.51
C SER A 391 -18.31 -18.28 6.32
N CYS A 392 -17.21 -18.52 5.60
CA CYS A 392 -17.16 -19.09 4.26
C CYS A 392 -17.85 -20.45 4.09
N PHE A 393 -17.82 -21.30 5.14
CA PHE A 393 -18.35 -22.64 5.03
C PHE A 393 -19.78 -22.82 5.56
N THR A 394 -20.23 -21.96 6.46
CA THR A 394 -21.57 -22.10 7.06
C THR A 394 -22.61 -21.16 6.48
N ARG A 395 -22.23 -19.99 5.99
CA ARG A 395 -23.15 -18.99 5.42
C ARG A 395 -23.26 -19.06 3.90
N ILE A 396 -22.16 -19.32 3.19
CA ILE A 396 -22.15 -19.38 1.72
C ILE A 396 -22.85 -20.65 1.20
N PHE A 397 -22.72 -21.79 1.93
CA PHE A 397 -23.37 -23.05 1.55
C PHE A 397 -24.80 -23.22 2.08
N LYS A 398 -25.30 -22.31 2.93
CA LYS A 398 -26.73 -22.29 3.24
C LYS A 398 -27.52 -21.58 2.11
N PHE A 399 -27.71 -22.29 1.02
CA PHE A 399 -28.49 -21.91 -0.15
C PHE A 399 -30.00 -21.73 0.13
N GLY A 400 -30.39 -21.17 1.26
CA GLY A 400 -31.80 -21.21 1.62
C GLY A 400 -32.42 -19.98 2.27
N LYS A 401 -31.70 -18.88 2.48
CA LYS A 401 -32.34 -17.70 3.06
C LYS A 401 -31.85 -16.40 2.42
N PRO A 402 -32.77 -15.58 1.84
CA PRO A 402 -32.48 -14.33 1.12
C PRO A 402 -31.97 -13.20 2.03
N HIS A 403 -31.85 -13.41 3.33
CA HIS A 403 -31.42 -12.40 4.31
C HIS A 403 -29.92 -12.03 4.25
N ILE A 404 -29.08 -12.79 3.56
CA ILE A 404 -27.63 -12.55 3.53
C ILE A 404 -27.26 -11.38 2.59
N CYS A 405 -28.05 -11.15 1.53
CA CYS A 405 -27.79 -10.06 0.59
C CYS A 405 -28.10 -8.65 1.12
N SER A 406 -28.89 -8.52 2.20
CA SER A 406 -29.27 -7.20 2.70
C SER A 406 -28.20 -6.47 3.53
N TYR A 407 -27.11 -7.16 3.89
CA TYR A 407 -26.00 -6.58 4.67
C TYR A 407 -24.70 -6.40 3.89
N LEU A 408 -24.69 -6.77 2.59
CA LEU A 408 -23.51 -6.64 1.76
C LEU A 408 -23.47 -5.23 1.14
N LEU A 409 -22.51 -4.41 1.56
CA LEU A 409 -22.36 -3.03 1.14
C LEU A 409 -22.14 -2.89 -0.39
N TYR A 410 -21.40 -3.83 -0.99
CA TYR A 410 -21.05 -3.81 -2.42
C TYR A 410 -22.04 -4.57 -3.32
N GLY A 411 -23.18 -5.01 -2.81
CA GLY A 411 -24.38 -5.46 -3.54
C GLY A 411 -24.25 -6.69 -4.43
N ARG A 412 -23.05 -7.13 -4.80
CA ARG A 412 -22.82 -8.24 -5.75
C ARG A 412 -22.06 -9.37 -5.07
N GLY A 413 -22.72 -10.50 -4.82
CA GLY A 413 -22.12 -11.67 -4.15
C GLY A 413 -20.83 -12.19 -4.82
N TRP A 414 -20.70 -12.12 -6.15
CA TRP A 414 -19.50 -12.58 -6.87
C TRP A 414 -18.22 -11.80 -6.49
N VAL A 415 -18.31 -10.54 -6.06
CA VAL A 415 -17.17 -9.72 -5.63
C VAL A 415 -16.50 -10.35 -4.40
N TYR A 416 -17.29 -10.89 -3.48
CA TYR A 416 -16.79 -11.55 -2.27
C TYR A 416 -16.09 -12.87 -2.59
N PHE A 417 -16.60 -13.65 -3.54
CA PHE A 417 -15.92 -14.87 -4.02
C PHE A 417 -14.61 -14.54 -4.72
N TRP A 418 -14.62 -13.51 -5.56
CA TRP A 418 -13.42 -13.03 -6.24
C TRP A 418 -12.33 -12.61 -5.23
N VAL A 419 -12.68 -11.84 -4.20
CA VAL A 419 -11.69 -11.37 -3.21
C VAL A 419 -11.16 -12.50 -2.35
N ILE A 420 -11.97 -13.49 -2.01
CA ILE A 420 -11.51 -14.68 -1.29
C ILE A 420 -10.50 -15.45 -2.14
N GLY A 421 -10.80 -15.71 -3.42
CA GLY A 421 -9.91 -16.39 -4.35
C GLY A 421 -8.61 -15.61 -4.59
N SER A 422 -8.71 -14.31 -4.85
CA SER A 422 -7.54 -13.45 -5.07
C SER A 422 -6.66 -13.34 -3.82
N ASN A 423 -7.25 -13.24 -2.63
CA ASN A 423 -6.49 -13.21 -1.38
C ASN A 423 -5.70 -14.51 -1.15
N LEU A 424 -6.30 -15.68 -1.48
CA LEU A 424 -5.61 -16.96 -1.39
C LEU A 424 -4.41 -17.01 -2.35
N ILE A 425 -4.61 -16.64 -3.63
CA ILE A 425 -3.56 -16.62 -4.65
C ILE A 425 -2.44 -15.66 -4.22
N LEU A 426 -2.79 -14.43 -3.84
CA LEU A 426 -1.82 -13.41 -3.44
C LEU A 426 -1.05 -13.78 -2.17
N ARG A 427 -1.65 -14.55 -1.26
CA ARG A 427 -0.94 -15.08 -0.09
C ARG A 427 0.06 -16.19 -0.43
N CYS A 428 -0.09 -16.85 -1.58
CA CYS A 428 0.85 -17.87 -2.04
C CYS A 428 2.01 -17.29 -2.88
N THR A 429 2.05 -15.98 -3.11
CA THR A 429 3.11 -15.34 -3.93
C THR A 429 4.53 -15.55 -3.36
N TRP A 430 4.70 -15.78 -2.04
CA TRP A 430 5.99 -16.09 -1.45
C TRP A 430 6.71 -17.30 -2.08
N THR A 431 5.98 -18.17 -2.80
CA THR A 431 6.52 -19.32 -3.52
C THR A 431 7.54 -18.94 -4.58
N TYR A 432 7.57 -17.68 -5.07
CA TYR A 432 8.61 -17.19 -5.97
C TYR A 432 10.04 -17.38 -5.41
N LYS A 433 10.19 -17.37 -4.07
CA LYS A 433 11.47 -17.60 -3.39
C LYS A 433 12.02 -19.01 -3.58
N LEU A 434 11.18 -19.96 -4.02
CA LEU A 434 11.59 -21.33 -4.34
C LEU A 434 12.39 -21.40 -5.64
N SER A 435 12.09 -20.53 -6.60
CA SER A 435 12.83 -20.42 -7.87
C SER A 435 14.08 -19.56 -7.70
N ALA A 436 15.24 -20.08 -8.09
CA ALA A 436 16.49 -19.33 -8.04
C ALA A 436 16.46 -18.11 -8.96
N HIS A 437 15.95 -18.27 -10.18
CA HIS A 437 15.86 -17.22 -11.20
C HIS A 437 14.95 -16.07 -10.76
N LEU A 438 13.73 -16.37 -10.32
CA LEU A 438 12.76 -15.33 -9.91
C LEU A 438 13.20 -14.56 -8.66
N ARG A 439 13.93 -15.18 -7.75
CA ARG A 439 14.38 -14.57 -6.51
C ARG A 439 15.38 -13.44 -6.71
N HIS A 440 16.24 -13.54 -7.70
CA HIS A 440 17.31 -12.57 -8.00
C HIS A 440 16.87 -11.45 -8.94
N ASN A 441 15.71 -11.60 -9.61
CA ASN A 441 15.17 -10.58 -10.51
C ASN A 441 14.49 -9.47 -9.71
N TYR A 442 15.04 -8.24 -9.76
CA TYR A 442 14.51 -7.07 -9.04
C TYR A 442 13.08 -6.69 -9.47
N MET A 443 12.75 -6.85 -10.76
CA MET A 443 11.39 -6.59 -11.27
C MET A 443 10.37 -7.58 -10.69
N THR A 444 10.74 -8.86 -10.57
CA THR A 444 9.88 -9.86 -9.92
C THR A 444 9.64 -9.50 -8.46
N VAL A 445 10.68 -9.13 -7.72
CA VAL A 445 10.56 -8.72 -6.31
C VAL A 445 9.68 -7.48 -6.16
N PHE A 446 9.85 -6.49 -7.03
CA PHE A 446 9.01 -5.29 -7.07
C PHE A 446 7.53 -5.65 -7.32
N THR A 447 7.26 -6.44 -8.37
CA THR A 447 5.91 -6.87 -8.72
C THR A 447 5.24 -7.63 -7.57
N ILE A 448 5.93 -8.58 -6.95
CA ILE A 448 5.41 -9.35 -5.81
C ILE A 448 5.10 -8.43 -4.61
N THR A 449 5.97 -7.44 -4.34
CA THR A 449 5.73 -6.49 -3.26
C THR A 449 4.53 -5.57 -3.57
N SER A 450 4.38 -5.14 -4.82
CA SER A 450 3.21 -4.38 -5.29
C SER A 450 1.92 -5.20 -5.17
N LEU A 451 1.97 -6.49 -5.49
CA LEU A 451 0.84 -7.42 -5.33
C LEU A 451 0.46 -7.62 -3.85
N GLU A 452 1.43 -7.64 -2.93
CA GLU A 452 1.14 -7.69 -1.48
C GLU A 452 0.45 -6.40 -1.01
N ILE A 453 0.88 -5.22 -1.49
CA ILE A 453 0.21 -3.95 -1.22
C ILE A 453 -1.20 -3.96 -1.82
N PHE A 454 -1.38 -4.46 -3.04
CA PHE A 454 -2.68 -4.61 -3.68
C PHE A 454 -3.61 -5.58 -2.92
N ARG A 455 -3.08 -6.69 -2.39
CA ARG A 455 -3.82 -7.59 -1.50
C ARG A 455 -4.32 -6.84 -0.25
N ARG A 456 -3.48 -5.99 0.36
CA ARG A 456 -3.87 -5.18 1.50
C ARG A 456 -4.93 -4.15 1.13
N PHE A 457 -4.82 -3.55 -0.05
CA PHE A 457 -5.84 -2.65 -0.59
C PHE A 457 -7.22 -3.34 -0.71
N GLN A 458 -7.29 -4.56 -1.23
CA GLN A 458 -8.53 -5.34 -1.27
C GLN A 458 -9.06 -5.65 0.14
N TRP A 459 -8.17 -6.03 1.05
CA TRP A 459 -8.52 -6.35 2.44
C TRP A 459 -9.20 -5.16 3.15
N ILE A 460 -8.78 -3.93 2.85
CA ILE A 460 -9.30 -2.71 3.47
C ILE A 460 -10.81 -2.56 3.25
N PHE A 461 -11.32 -2.80 2.05
CA PHE A 461 -12.74 -2.66 1.72
C PHE A 461 -13.62 -3.47 2.66
N PHE A 462 -13.31 -4.74 2.78
CA PHE A 462 -14.15 -5.69 3.54
C PHE A 462 -13.93 -5.55 5.05
N ARG A 463 -12.75 -5.12 5.46
CA ARG A 463 -12.48 -4.85 6.88
C ARG A 463 -13.24 -3.62 7.37
N VAL A 464 -13.29 -2.56 6.57
CA VAL A 464 -14.07 -1.35 6.87
C VAL A 464 -15.56 -1.63 6.80
N GLU A 465 -16.03 -2.40 5.82
CA GLU A 465 -17.43 -2.85 5.74
C GLU A 465 -17.86 -3.61 7.00
N ASN A 466 -17.06 -4.56 7.46
CA ASN A 466 -17.36 -5.31 8.69
C ASN A 466 -17.46 -4.39 9.91
N GLU A 467 -16.55 -3.43 10.05
CA GLU A 467 -16.60 -2.47 11.15
C GLU A 467 -17.81 -1.53 11.07
N TRP A 468 -18.13 -1.05 9.87
CA TRP A 468 -19.31 -0.24 9.63
C TRP A 468 -20.60 -0.98 10.01
N ASN A 469 -20.74 -2.23 9.62
CA ASN A 469 -21.89 -3.06 9.95
C ASN A 469 -22.01 -3.32 11.47
N LYS A 470 -20.89 -3.51 12.18
CA LYS A 470 -20.88 -3.65 13.65
C LYS A 470 -21.33 -2.37 14.34
N MET A 471 -20.87 -1.22 13.88
CA MET A 471 -21.25 0.08 14.44
C MET A 471 -22.74 0.36 14.23
N ASN A 472 -23.27 0.08 13.04
CA ASN A 472 -24.69 0.25 12.74
C ASN A 472 -25.57 -0.69 13.56
N SER A 473 -25.20 -1.96 13.67
CA SER A 473 -25.93 -2.93 14.50
C SER A 473 -25.97 -2.49 15.98
N LYS A 474 -24.84 -1.99 16.50
CA LYS A 474 -24.77 -1.48 17.88
C LYS A 474 -25.66 -0.24 18.07
N SER A 475 -25.65 0.67 17.11
CA SER A 475 -26.50 1.88 17.14
C SER A 475 -27.98 1.52 17.12
N ASN A 476 -28.39 0.58 16.25
CA ASN A 476 -29.79 0.14 16.15
C ASN A 476 -30.25 -0.57 17.42
N ASN A 477 -29.41 -1.41 18.02
CA ASN A 477 -29.74 -2.09 19.29
C ASN A 477 -29.90 -1.08 20.45
N VAL A 478 -29.08 -0.03 20.52
CA VAL A 478 -29.22 1.03 21.53
C VAL A 478 -30.50 1.83 21.30
N GLN A 479 -30.87 2.14 20.06
CA GLN A 479 -32.12 2.83 19.75
C GLN A 479 -33.33 1.96 20.11
N LEU A 480 -33.30 0.65 19.80
CA LEU A 480 -34.36 -0.28 20.13
C LEU A 480 -34.56 -0.39 21.64
N SER A 481 -33.49 -0.58 22.41
CA SER A 481 -33.56 -0.64 23.88
C SER A 481 -34.09 0.66 24.49
N ARG A 482 -33.79 1.81 23.87
CA ARG A 482 -34.32 3.11 24.32
C ARG A 482 -35.81 3.25 24.03
N ILE A 483 -36.28 2.76 22.88
CA ILE A 483 -37.72 2.74 22.53
C ILE A 483 -38.49 1.80 23.49
N ASP A 484 -37.91 0.61 23.76
CA ASP A 484 -38.51 -0.34 24.69
C ASP A 484 -38.62 0.25 26.12
N SER A 485 -37.61 0.95 26.63
CA SER A 485 -37.63 1.60 27.93
C SER A 485 -38.67 2.74 27.99
N LEU A 486 -38.80 3.55 26.92
CA LEU A 486 -39.82 4.60 26.85
C LEU A 486 -41.25 4.01 26.82
N SER A 487 -41.43 2.88 26.10
CA SER A 487 -42.74 2.22 26.05
C SER A 487 -43.14 1.55 27.39
N GLU A 488 -42.17 1.10 28.18
CA GLU A 488 -42.41 0.60 29.56
C GLU A 488 -42.75 1.76 30.50
N GLU A 489 -42.06 2.89 30.39
CA GLU A 489 -42.33 4.10 31.20
C GLU A 489 -43.72 4.68 30.92
N ASP A 490 -44.14 4.75 29.65
CA ASP A 490 -45.50 5.11 29.25
C ASP A 490 -46.56 4.15 29.79
N LYS A 491 -46.30 2.83 29.79
CA LYS A 491 -47.23 1.86 30.39
C LYS A 491 -47.36 1.99 31.90
N LEU A 492 -46.27 2.31 32.60
CA LEU A 492 -46.27 2.55 34.03
C LEU A 492 -47.00 3.86 34.40
N LEU A 493 -46.85 4.90 33.60
CA LEU A 493 -47.59 6.18 33.75
C LEU A 493 -49.09 6.00 33.50
N HIS A 494 -49.49 5.21 32.51
CA HIS A 494 -50.89 4.89 32.26
C HIS A 494 -51.49 3.96 33.34
N ALA A 495 -50.71 3.04 33.91
CA ALA A 495 -51.18 2.16 35.00
C ALA A 495 -51.44 2.92 36.33
N ASN A 496 -50.72 4.04 36.59
CA ASN A 496 -50.90 4.86 37.79
C ASN A 496 -52.06 5.90 37.66
N ASN A 497 -52.69 6.02 36.51
CA ASN A 497 -53.80 7.01 36.27
C ASN A 497 -55.20 6.39 36.34
N TYR A 498 -55.39 5.15 36.86
CA TYR A 498 -56.72 4.64 37.20
C TYR A 498 -57.03 4.99 38.66
N PRO A 499 -57.93 5.90 38.95
CA PRO A 499 -58.42 6.13 40.32
C PRO A 499 -59.28 4.92 40.72
N VAL A 500 -59.00 4.42 41.92
CA VAL A 500 -59.86 3.42 42.64
C VAL A 500 -61.14 4.07 43.07
#